data_46f4bc7118ff8466811d51487f37d16f
#
_entry.id   46f4bc7118ff8466811d51487f37d16f
#
_cell.length_a   1.000
_cell.length_b   1.000
_cell.length_c   1.000
_cell.angle_alpha   90.00
_cell.angle_beta   90.00
_cell.angle_gamma   90.00
#
_symmetry.space_group_name_H-M   'P 1'
#
loop_
_entity.id
_entity.type
_entity.pdbx_description
1 polymer ?
#
loop_
_entity_poly.entity_id
_entity_poly.type
_entity_poly.pdbx_seq_one_letter_code
_entity_poly.pdbx_strand_id
1 'polypeptide(L)'
;MKKTLLAAAMLMLIGMTAKAQESNYAKTDFVPGDEIFFDDNFEHERLGEFPLRWDLLDGYAETAQQKGRNVLAFTDNGLGQVIPLMKEKWDWLPEVFTVEFDLYVAKPGEAEEETTLDMSISFGDRGDESYYNAPSYVHFWYREDGSCNLQWNLLKPDGNNLTGGEKMLGLNPGNSDYLEKDNPVVAGEWNHFAFSFNKRAFKGYVNGVRLINVPMMKAPGYLFFSSGSLYRYTGLSNVRIAKGAVPLYDRLTSDGKIVSYAITFETGKADLKPESLVEINRVAKLMQEHADLNFEVQGHCDNTGTDAINDPLSQKRAEAIVAALVKQGIDKGRLTAVGKGSHSPIAPNTDEEGRAKNRRVEFVKK
;
A
#
# COMPACT_ATOMS: atom_id res chain seq x y z
N MET A 1 -37.25 19.22 -8.64
CA MET A 1 -36.91 19.13 -7.22
C MET A 1 -36.43 17.72 -6.80
N LYS A 2 -36.98 16.59 -7.28
CA LYS A 2 -36.54 15.23 -6.88
C LYS A 2 -35.15 14.80 -7.41
N LYS A 3 -34.68 15.30 -8.55
CA LYS A 3 -33.35 14.95 -9.11
C LYS A 3 -32.19 15.66 -8.44
N THR A 4 -32.39 16.83 -7.87
CA THR A 4 -31.35 17.58 -7.13
C THR A 4 -31.12 17.04 -5.72
N LEU A 5 -32.13 16.42 -5.10
CA LEU A 5 -31.94 15.77 -3.78
C LEU A 5 -31.14 14.44 -3.86
N LEU A 6 -31.29 13.68 -4.97
CA LEU A 6 -30.51 12.44 -5.16
C LEU A 6 -29.00 12.73 -5.37
N ALA A 7 -28.68 13.79 -6.12
CA ALA A 7 -27.28 14.19 -6.34
C ALA A 7 -26.60 14.68 -5.04
N ALA A 8 -27.34 15.39 -4.19
CA ALA A 8 -26.82 15.84 -2.89
C ALA A 8 -26.62 14.69 -1.90
N ALA A 9 -27.50 13.69 -1.91
CA ALA A 9 -27.37 12.50 -1.07
C ALA A 9 -26.17 11.60 -1.52
N MET A 10 -25.95 11.49 -2.82
CA MET A 10 -24.81 10.71 -3.36
C MET A 10 -23.46 11.40 -3.09
N LEU A 11 -23.40 12.74 -3.17
CA LEU A 11 -22.20 13.52 -2.77
C LEU A 11 -21.93 13.46 -1.26
N MET A 12 -22.96 13.39 -0.42
CA MET A 12 -22.79 13.22 1.02
C MET A 12 -22.30 11.81 1.41
N LEU A 13 -22.72 10.75 0.70
CA LEU A 13 -22.24 9.39 0.96
C LEU A 13 -20.76 9.23 0.56
N ILE A 14 -20.35 9.78 -0.60
CA ILE A 14 -18.94 9.75 -1.04
C ILE A 14 -18.05 10.55 -0.08
N GLY A 15 -18.55 11.69 0.43
CA GLY A 15 -17.81 12.48 1.43
C GLY A 15 -17.70 11.82 2.82
N MET A 16 -18.66 10.94 3.19
CA MET A 16 -18.61 10.22 4.47
C MET A 16 -17.63 9.04 4.46
N THR A 17 -17.56 8.29 3.35
CA THR A 17 -16.61 7.17 3.22
C THR A 17 -15.17 7.67 3.15
N ALA A 18 -14.89 8.71 2.37
CA ALA A 18 -13.56 9.32 2.31
C ALA A 18 -13.12 9.89 3.68
N LYS A 19 -14.02 10.53 4.45
CA LYS A 19 -13.71 11.01 5.79
C LYS A 19 -13.46 9.90 6.81
N ALA A 20 -14.18 8.77 6.72
CA ALA A 20 -13.96 7.63 7.61
C ALA A 20 -12.60 6.99 7.33
N GLN A 21 -12.24 6.82 6.06
CA GLN A 21 -10.95 6.29 5.64
C GLN A 21 -9.80 7.23 6.07
N GLU A 22 -9.90 8.54 5.82
CA GLU A 22 -8.93 9.53 6.31
C GLU A 22 -8.73 9.44 7.84
N SER A 23 -9.79 9.24 8.62
CA SER A 23 -9.69 9.19 10.09
C SER A 23 -8.96 7.94 10.59
N ASN A 24 -9.04 6.82 9.87
CA ASN A 24 -8.33 5.60 10.21
C ASN A 24 -6.83 5.73 9.94
N TYR A 25 -6.44 6.25 8.77
CA TYR A 25 -5.03 6.52 8.47
C TYR A 25 -4.38 7.50 9.45
N ALA A 26 -5.12 8.50 9.91
CA ALA A 26 -4.64 9.45 10.90
C ALA A 26 -4.28 8.83 12.25
N LYS A 27 -4.77 7.62 12.56
CA LYS A 27 -4.56 6.92 13.83
C LYS A 27 -3.63 5.72 13.74
N THR A 28 -3.14 5.38 12.55
CA THR A 28 -2.29 4.19 12.36
C THR A 28 -0.92 4.36 13.03
N ASP A 29 -0.39 3.25 13.55
CA ASP A 29 1.01 3.12 13.98
C ASP A 29 1.88 2.44 12.91
N PHE A 30 1.37 2.27 11.68
CA PHE A 30 2.14 1.78 10.56
C PHE A 30 3.25 2.77 10.19
N VAL A 31 4.42 2.24 9.96
CA VAL A 31 5.61 3.00 9.53
C VAL A 31 6.10 2.37 8.25
N PRO A 32 5.91 3.00 7.07
CA PRO A 32 6.40 2.48 5.81
C PRO A 32 7.92 2.44 5.80
N GLY A 33 8.46 1.45 5.10
CA GLY A 33 9.90 1.37 4.83
C GLY A 33 10.38 2.57 4.01
N ASP A 34 11.63 2.89 4.14
CA ASP A 34 12.24 4.10 3.59
C ASP A 34 13.15 3.86 2.38
N GLU A 35 13.63 2.65 2.20
CA GLU A 35 14.38 2.28 1.01
C GLU A 35 13.58 1.27 0.19
N ILE A 36 12.94 1.77 -0.87
CA ILE A 36 12.16 0.94 -1.80
C ILE A 36 13.13 0.09 -2.62
N PHE A 37 12.89 -1.20 -2.70
CA PHE A 37 13.61 -2.10 -3.60
C PHE A 37 12.68 -2.85 -4.57
N PHE A 38 11.36 -2.76 -4.37
CA PHE A 38 10.38 -3.17 -5.33
C PHE A 38 9.16 -2.23 -5.26
N ASP A 39 8.72 -1.70 -6.41
CA ASP A 39 7.52 -0.84 -6.53
C ASP A 39 6.91 -1.06 -7.90
N ASP A 40 5.68 -1.53 -7.97
CA ASP A 40 4.98 -1.77 -9.22
C ASP A 40 3.50 -1.40 -9.11
N ASN A 41 3.07 -0.46 -9.95
CA ASN A 41 1.69 -0.04 -10.10
C ASN A 41 1.05 -0.53 -11.41
N PHE A 42 1.79 -1.31 -12.19
CA PHE A 42 1.40 -1.90 -13.47
C PHE A 42 1.00 -0.90 -14.57
N GLU A 43 1.21 0.41 -14.37
CA GLU A 43 0.79 1.43 -15.34
C GLU A 43 1.56 1.37 -16.66
N HIS A 44 2.77 0.83 -16.66
CA HIS A 44 3.64 0.70 -17.83
C HIS A 44 3.59 -0.68 -18.48
N GLU A 45 2.82 -1.60 -17.91
CA GLU A 45 2.66 -2.94 -18.42
C GLU A 45 1.59 -3.00 -19.52
N ARG A 46 1.71 -3.95 -20.44
CA ARG A 46 0.73 -4.14 -21.51
C ARG A 46 -0.43 -4.99 -21.03
N LEU A 47 -1.64 -4.53 -21.29
CA LEU A 47 -2.85 -5.29 -20.97
C LEU A 47 -2.88 -6.62 -21.72
N GLY A 48 -3.25 -7.70 -21.02
CA GLY A 48 -3.29 -9.05 -21.53
C GLY A 48 -1.93 -9.77 -21.58
N GLU A 49 -0.84 -9.11 -21.13
CA GLU A 49 0.47 -9.74 -21.03
C GLU A 49 0.88 -9.92 -19.56
N PHE A 50 1.74 -10.91 -19.29
CA PHE A 50 2.30 -11.10 -17.95
C PHE A 50 3.30 -9.96 -17.65
N PRO A 51 3.25 -9.33 -16.45
CA PRO A 51 4.07 -8.16 -16.13
C PRO A 51 5.56 -8.51 -16.01
N LEU A 52 6.42 -7.65 -16.58
CA LEU A 52 7.85 -7.91 -16.77
C LEU A 52 8.67 -7.99 -15.47
N ARG A 53 8.17 -7.41 -14.39
CA ARG A 53 8.87 -7.37 -13.09
C ARG A 53 8.48 -8.51 -12.15
N TRP A 54 7.75 -9.48 -12.65
CA TRP A 54 7.24 -10.61 -11.91
C TRP A 54 7.70 -11.93 -12.51
N ASP A 55 7.66 -12.98 -11.71
CA ASP A 55 7.84 -14.35 -12.16
C ASP A 55 6.60 -15.16 -11.77
N LEU A 56 6.14 -16.02 -12.69
CA LEU A 56 5.01 -16.90 -12.48
C LEU A 56 5.51 -18.19 -11.85
N LEU A 57 5.05 -18.49 -10.64
CA LEU A 57 5.39 -19.73 -9.95
C LEU A 57 4.42 -20.85 -10.34
N ASP A 58 3.13 -20.52 -10.47
CA ASP A 58 2.09 -21.49 -10.82
C ASP A 58 0.84 -20.78 -11.36
N GLY A 59 0.01 -21.48 -12.14
CA GLY A 59 -1.27 -20.98 -12.65
C GLY A 59 -1.13 -19.93 -13.73
N TYR A 60 -2.03 -18.94 -13.74
CA TYR A 60 -2.14 -17.94 -14.79
C TYR A 60 -2.35 -16.55 -14.18
N ALA A 61 -1.64 -15.56 -14.74
CA ALA A 61 -1.81 -14.17 -14.38
C ALA A 61 -1.48 -13.27 -15.59
N GLU A 62 -2.11 -12.12 -15.67
CA GLU A 62 -1.87 -11.11 -16.70
C GLU A 62 -2.10 -9.70 -16.16
N THR A 63 -1.63 -8.71 -16.88
CA THR A 63 -1.98 -7.33 -16.60
C THR A 63 -3.37 -7.04 -17.14
N ALA A 64 -4.27 -6.60 -16.28
CA ALA A 64 -5.64 -6.26 -16.62
C ALA A 64 -6.01 -4.85 -16.12
N GLN A 65 -7.22 -4.41 -16.43
CA GLN A 65 -7.75 -3.15 -15.93
C GLN A 65 -8.94 -3.40 -15.00
N GLN A 66 -8.86 -2.91 -13.76
CA GLN A 66 -9.92 -3.03 -12.78
C GLN A 66 -10.21 -1.64 -12.17
N LYS A 67 -11.46 -1.16 -12.32
CA LYS A 67 -11.92 0.13 -11.74
C LYS A 67 -10.95 1.30 -11.96
N GLY A 68 -10.44 1.40 -13.21
CA GLY A 68 -9.59 2.50 -13.64
C GLY A 68 -8.11 2.41 -13.26
N ARG A 69 -7.68 1.30 -12.65
CA ARG A 69 -6.27 1.00 -12.37
C ARG A 69 -5.81 -0.23 -13.13
N ASN A 70 -4.54 -0.26 -13.51
CA ASN A 70 -3.91 -1.48 -13.98
C ASN A 70 -3.60 -2.38 -12.78
N VAL A 71 -3.77 -3.67 -12.96
CA VAL A 71 -3.62 -4.69 -11.92
C VAL A 71 -2.90 -5.90 -12.50
N LEU A 72 -2.21 -6.66 -11.66
CA LEU A 72 -1.90 -8.05 -11.93
C LEU A 72 -3.14 -8.86 -11.54
N ALA A 73 -3.79 -9.46 -12.53
CA ALA A 73 -5.00 -10.26 -12.37
C ALA A 73 -4.70 -11.75 -12.49
N PHE A 74 -5.28 -12.57 -11.62
CA PHE A 74 -5.25 -14.02 -11.71
C PHE A 74 -6.45 -14.46 -12.56
N THR A 75 -6.22 -15.10 -13.70
CA THR A 75 -7.21 -15.18 -14.80
C THR A 75 -7.82 -16.53 -15.05
N ASP A 76 -7.13 -17.63 -14.83
CA ASP A 76 -7.69 -18.97 -15.06
C ASP A 76 -8.22 -19.57 -13.77
N ASN A 77 -9.54 -19.55 -13.62
CA ASN A 77 -10.24 -19.98 -12.39
C ASN A 77 -9.71 -19.32 -11.10
N GLY A 78 -9.09 -18.14 -11.22
CA GLY A 78 -8.51 -17.40 -10.12
C GLY A 78 -7.29 -18.03 -9.47
N LEU A 79 -6.81 -19.17 -9.97
CA LEU A 79 -5.62 -19.83 -9.44
C LEU A 79 -4.35 -19.22 -10.05
N GLY A 80 -3.41 -18.88 -9.18
CA GLY A 80 -2.11 -18.39 -9.61
C GLY A 80 -1.21 -18.05 -8.46
N GLN A 81 0.10 -18.12 -8.70
CA GLN A 81 1.13 -17.72 -7.75
C GLN A 81 2.19 -16.92 -8.49
N VAL A 82 2.48 -15.73 -7.97
CA VAL A 82 3.45 -14.80 -8.55
C VAL A 82 4.41 -14.29 -7.50
N ILE A 83 5.66 -14.09 -7.91
CA ILE A 83 6.73 -13.57 -7.05
C ILE A 83 7.37 -12.35 -7.72
N PRO A 84 7.74 -11.30 -6.98
CA PRO A 84 8.57 -10.22 -7.52
C PRO A 84 9.87 -10.77 -8.10
N LEU A 85 10.22 -10.34 -9.32
CA LEU A 85 11.45 -10.76 -9.99
C LEU A 85 12.65 -10.05 -9.35
N MET A 86 13.35 -10.77 -8.49
CA MET A 86 14.50 -10.28 -7.74
C MET A 86 15.78 -10.96 -8.22
N LYS A 87 16.93 -10.33 -7.99
CA LYS A 87 18.25 -10.89 -8.36
C LYS A 87 18.47 -12.27 -7.73
N GLU A 88 18.13 -12.39 -6.45
CA GLU A 88 18.15 -13.66 -5.69
C GLU A 88 16.69 -14.06 -5.45
N LYS A 89 16.20 -15.12 -6.07
CA LYS A 89 14.77 -15.47 -6.05
C LYS A 89 14.26 -15.86 -4.66
N TRP A 90 15.07 -16.51 -3.83
CA TRP A 90 14.64 -17.16 -2.59
C TRP A 90 15.26 -16.57 -1.32
N ASP A 91 16.01 -15.49 -1.43
CA ASP A 91 16.62 -14.80 -0.27
C ASP A 91 16.89 -13.32 -0.57
N TRP A 92 15.87 -12.49 -0.42
CA TRP A 92 15.97 -11.05 -0.70
C TRP A 92 15.29 -10.16 0.33
N LEU A 93 14.48 -10.73 1.23
CA LEU A 93 13.86 -9.94 2.28
C LEU A 93 14.86 -9.60 3.38
N PRO A 94 15.01 -8.31 3.75
CA PRO A 94 15.85 -7.91 4.87
C PRO A 94 15.20 -8.24 6.22
N GLU A 95 15.94 -8.08 7.32
CA GLU A 95 15.43 -8.29 8.67
C GLU A 95 14.36 -7.26 9.12
N VAL A 96 14.29 -6.13 8.43
CA VAL A 96 13.26 -5.10 8.65
C VAL A 96 12.73 -4.67 7.30
N PHE A 97 11.45 -4.92 7.05
CA PHE A 97 10.80 -4.56 5.79
C PHE A 97 9.32 -4.23 5.98
N THR A 98 8.77 -3.57 4.98
CA THR A 98 7.32 -3.38 4.79
C THR A 98 6.90 -3.88 3.42
N VAL A 99 5.67 -4.37 3.35
CA VAL A 99 4.97 -4.72 2.11
C VAL A 99 3.64 -4.00 2.11
N GLU A 100 3.35 -3.33 1.02
CA GLU A 100 2.12 -2.58 0.82
C GLU A 100 1.52 -2.94 -0.54
N PHE A 101 0.19 -3.04 -0.62
CA PHE A 101 -0.53 -3.25 -1.88
C PHE A 101 -2.00 -2.89 -1.74
N ASP A 102 -2.68 -2.73 -2.88
CA ASP A 102 -4.10 -2.42 -2.93
C ASP A 102 -4.89 -3.57 -3.55
N LEU A 103 -6.08 -3.85 -2.98
CA LEU A 103 -7.08 -4.75 -3.52
C LEU A 103 -8.42 -4.02 -3.67
N TYR A 104 -9.09 -4.22 -4.79
CA TYR A 104 -10.47 -3.74 -4.95
C TYR A 104 -11.43 -4.75 -4.35
N VAL A 105 -12.27 -4.30 -3.43
CA VAL A 105 -13.34 -5.11 -2.82
C VAL A 105 -14.66 -4.72 -3.46
N ALA A 106 -15.28 -5.62 -4.21
CA ALA A 106 -16.54 -5.36 -4.90
C ALA A 106 -17.69 -5.13 -3.90
N LYS A 107 -18.70 -4.37 -4.31
CA LYS A 107 -19.94 -4.25 -3.53
C LYS A 107 -20.74 -5.56 -3.60
N PRO A 108 -21.52 -5.89 -2.57
CA PRO A 108 -22.52 -6.95 -2.67
C PRO A 108 -23.43 -6.75 -3.88
N GLY A 109 -23.59 -7.78 -4.70
CA GLY A 109 -24.35 -7.76 -5.95
C GLY A 109 -23.61 -7.10 -7.15
N GLU A 110 -22.36 -6.68 -7.00
CA GLU A 110 -21.53 -6.19 -8.11
C GLU A 110 -20.81 -7.33 -8.84
N ALA A 111 -20.51 -8.42 -8.14
CA ALA A 111 -19.93 -9.63 -8.70
C ALA A 111 -21.01 -10.67 -9.05
N GLU A 112 -20.77 -11.45 -10.08
CA GLU A 112 -21.69 -12.51 -10.52
C GLU A 112 -21.50 -13.82 -9.72
N GLU A 113 -20.60 -13.85 -8.73
CA GLU A 113 -20.13 -15.08 -8.08
C GLU A 113 -19.98 -14.92 -6.57
N GLU A 114 -20.15 -16.00 -5.80
CA GLU A 114 -20.19 -16.01 -4.33
C GLU A 114 -18.92 -15.48 -3.65
N THR A 115 -17.73 -15.70 -4.26
CA THR A 115 -16.47 -15.17 -3.75
C THR A 115 -15.94 -14.12 -4.71
N THR A 116 -15.82 -12.89 -4.24
CA THR A 116 -15.42 -11.75 -5.06
C THR A 116 -13.93 -11.44 -4.98
N LEU A 117 -13.25 -11.95 -3.95
CA LEU A 117 -11.83 -11.75 -3.73
C LEU A 117 -11.27 -12.88 -2.86
N ASP A 118 -10.12 -13.42 -3.27
CA ASP A 118 -9.34 -14.38 -2.50
C ASP A 118 -7.85 -14.12 -2.77
N MET A 119 -7.13 -13.65 -1.77
CA MET A 119 -5.71 -13.28 -1.90
C MET A 119 -4.92 -13.74 -0.69
N SER A 120 -3.80 -14.37 -0.95
CA SER A 120 -2.79 -14.66 0.07
C SER A 120 -1.48 -13.97 -0.24
N ILE A 121 -0.82 -13.49 0.81
CA ILE A 121 0.60 -13.21 0.80
C ILE A 121 1.29 -14.27 1.65
N SER A 122 2.23 -14.98 1.06
CA SER A 122 2.97 -16.08 1.69
C SER A 122 4.43 -15.71 1.86
N PHE A 123 5.03 -16.21 2.92
CA PHE A 123 6.41 -15.93 3.31
C PHE A 123 7.19 -17.24 3.41
N GLY A 124 8.21 -17.39 2.57
CA GLY A 124 9.07 -18.56 2.52
C GLY A 124 10.36 -18.39 3.32
N ASP A 125 10.93 -19.51 3.71
CA ASP A 125 12.20 -19.57 4.42
C ASP A 125 13.38 -19.21 3.50
N ARG A 126 14.45 -18.67 4.08
CA ARG A 126 15.67 -18.31 3.33
C ARG A 126 16.26 -19.52 2.61
N GLY A 127 16.46 -19.37 1.29
CA GLY A 127 17.06 -20.41 0.46
C GLY A 127 16.19 -21.66 0.24
N ASP A 128 14.95 -21.67 0.73
CA ASP A 128 14.02 -22.77 0.48
C ASP A 128 13.23 -22.50 -0.80
N GLU A 129 13.45 -23.34 -1.81
CA GLU A 129 12.79 -23.25 -3.11
C GLU A 129 11.39 -23.92 -3.13
N SER A 130 10.98 -24.51 -2.01
CA SER A 130 9.69 -25.21 -1.93
C SER A 130 8.53 -24.24 -1.60
N TYR A 131 8.25 -23.28 -2.49
CA TYR A 131 7.21 -22.27 -2.30
C TYR A 131 5.81 -22.89 -2.04
N TYR A 132 5.52 -24.08 -2.54
CA TYR A 132 4.27 -24.80 -2.25
C TYR A 132 4.04 -25.08 -0.75
N ASN A 133 5.10 -25.08 0.06
CA ASN A 133 5.05 -25.39 1.47
C ASN A 133 5.40 -24.17 2.34
N ALA A 134 5.29 -22.95 1.83
CA ALA A 134 5.53 -21.77 2.64
C ALA A 134 4.60 -21.79 3.88
N PRO A 135 5.16 -22.00 5.09
CA PRO A 135 4.35 -22.25 6.28
C PRO A 135 3.68 -20.99 6.82
N SER A 136 4.18 -19.83 6.37
CA SER A 136 3.73 -18.54 6.85
C SER A 136 2.92 -17.84 5.77
N TYR A 137 1.70 -17.43 6.11
CA TYR A 137 0.84 -16.68 5.20
C TYR A 137 -0.11 -15.74 5.92
N VAL A 138 -0.60 -14.74 5.19
CA VAL A 138 -1.80 -13.97 5.52
C VAL A 138 -2.76 -14.10 4.36
N HIS A 139 -3.97 -14.50 4.64
CA HIS A 139 -5.03 -14.76 3.67
C HIS A 139 -6.20 -13.83 3.92
N PHE A 140 -6.66 -13.15 2.89
CA PHE A 140 -7.85 -12.31 2.89
C PHE A 140 -8.84 -12.82 1.84
N TRP A 141 -10.10 -13.04 2.26
CA TRP A 141 -11.18 -13.32 1.34
C TRP A 141 -12.40 -12.43 1.63
N TYR A 142 -13.15 -12.15 0.56
CA TYR A 142 -14.38 -11.39 0.59
C TYR A 142 -15.42 -12.08 -0.28
N ARG A 143 -16.66 -12.19 0.20
CA ARG A 143 -17.79 -12.82 -0.49
C ARG A 143 -18.85 -11.81 -0.90
N GLU A 144 -19.70 -12.20 -1.84
CA GLU A 144 -20.80 -11.39 -2.36
C GLU A 144 -21.79 -10.97 -1.27
N ASP A 145 -22.01 -11.78 -0.25
CA ASP A 145 -22.87 -11.46 0.90
C ASP A 145 -22.28 -10.39 1.84
N GLY A 146 -21.09 -9.87 1.53
CA GLY A 146 -20.38 -8.88 2.33
C GLY A 146 -19.57 -9.49 3.47
N SER A 147 -19.58 -10.81 3.65
CA SER A 147 -18.70 -11.45 4.63
C SER A 147 -17.25 -11.40 4.18
N CYS A 148 -16.34 -11.07 5.08
CA CYS A 148 -14.91 -11.13 4.80
C CYS A 148 -14.11 -11.53 6.04
N ASN A 149 -12.94 -12.09 5.79
CA ASN A 149 -12.05 -12.61 6.83
C ASN A 149 -10.60 -12.30 6.47
N LEU A 150 -9.83 -11.92 7.48
CA LEU A 150 -8.38 -11.86 7.43
C LEU A 150 -7.83 -12.94 8.35
N GLN A 151 -7.26 -13.98 7.77
CA GLN A 151 -6.65 -15.09 8.47
C GLN A 151 -5.13 -15.05 8.35
N TRP A 152 -4.41 -15.48 9.37
CA TRP A 152 -2.96 -15.62 9.30
C TRP A 152 -2.49 -16.89 10.00
N ASN A 153 -1.39 -17.42 9.50
CA ASN A 153 -0.65 -18.51 10.09
C ASN A 153 0.84 -18.24 9.87
N LEU A 154 1.60 -18.02 10.94
CA LEU A 154 2.97 -17.55 10.87
C LEU A 154 3.90 -18.47 11.66
N LEU A 155 4.99 -18.90 11.02
CA LEU A 155 5.97 -19.78 11.64
C LEU A 155 6.72 -19.03 12.75
N LYS A 156 6.84 -19.65 13.93
CA LYS A 156 7.62 -19.11 15.04
C LYS A 156 9.12 -19.26 14.78
N PRO A 157 9.97 -18.49 15.49
CA PRO A 157 11.42 -18.57 15.33
C PRO A 157 12.04 -19.94 15.57
N ASP A 158 11.38 -20.83 16.30
CA ASP A 158 11.84 -22.21 16.52
C ASP A 158 11.72 -23.10 15.27
N GLY A 159 11.04 -22.61 14.22
CA GLY A 159 10.87 -23.31 12.96
C GLY A 159 9.89 -24.50 12.98
N ASN A 160 9.25 -24.78 14.11
CA ASN A 160 8.40 -25.94 14.30
C ASN A 160 6.96 -25.62 14.68
N ASN A 161 6.73 -24.45 15.27
CA ASN A 161 5.42 -24.04 15.77
C ASN A 161 4.89 -22.86 14.98
N LEU A 162 3.57 -22.85 14.79
CA LEU A 162 2.83 -21.77 14.15
C LEU A 162 2.13 -20.88 15.19
N THR A 163 1.96 -19.62 14.87
CA THR A 163 1.02 -18.72 15.53
C THR A 163 0.00 -18.27 14.52
N GLY A 164 -1.25 -18.54 14.80
CA GLY A 164 -2.35 -18.23 13.89
C GLY A 164 -3.43 -17.39 14.55
N GLY A 165 -4.31 -16.85 13.75
CA GLY A 165 -5.48 -16.11 14.16
C GLY A 165 -6.34 -15.72 12.97
N GLU A 166 -7.50 -15.17 13.26
CA GLU A 166 -8.42 -14.66 12.23
C GLU A 166 -9.18 -13.44 12.76
N LYS A 167 -9.66 -12.64 11.83
CA LYS A 167 -10.52 -11.48 12.04
C LYS A 167 -11.67 -11.51 11.07
N MET A 168 -12.88 -11.68 11.57
CA MET A 168 -14.11 -11.51 10.78
C MET A 168 -14.38 -10.03 10.63
N LEU A 169 -14.24 -9.50 9.41
CA LEU A 169 -14.28 -8.07 9.12
C LEU A 169 -15.56 -7.61 8.42
N GLY A 170 -16.31 -8.53 7.84
CA GLY A 170 -17.48 -8.22 7.02
C GLY A 170 -18.80 -8.34 7.74
N LEU A 171 -19.84 -7.87 7.05
CA LEU A 171 -21.21 -8.07 7.47
C LEU A 171 -21.55 -9.56 7.42
N ASN A 172 -21.74 -10.18 8.57
CA ASN A 172 -22.41 -11.48 8.62
C ASN A 172 -23.89 -11.27 8.98
N PRO A 173 -24.83 -11.36 8.03
CA PRO A 173 -26.25 -11.10 8.28
C PRO A 173 -26.89 -12.01 9.34
N GLY A 174 -26.21 -13.11 9.69
CA GLY A 174 -26.74 -14.12 10.64
C GLY A 174 -26.08 -14.13 12.02
N ASN A 175 -24.98 -13.42 12.25
CA ASN A 175 -24.27 -13.51 13.52
C ASN A 175 -23.48 -12.24 13.86
N SER A 176 -24.14 -11.30 14.53
CA SER A 176 -23.56 -10.00 14.92
C SER A 176 -22.46 -10.09 16.00
N ASP A 177 -22.28 -11.26 16.62
CA ASP A 177 -21.41 -11.42 17.79
C ASP A 177 -19.92 -11.55 17.45
N TYR A 178 -19.59 -11.72 16.18
CA TYR A 178 -18.20 -11.90 15.68
C TYR A 178 -17.66 -10.75 14.85
N LEU A 179 -18.45 -9.68 14.65
CA LEU A 179 -18.01 -8.54 13.87
C LEU A 179 -17.05 -7.66 14.70
N GLU A 180 -15.86 -7.41 14.16
CA GLU A 180 -15.03 -6.31 14.66
C GLU A 180 -15.84 -5.01 14.53
N LYS A 181 -15.96 -4.28 15.65
CA LYS A 181 -16.73 -3.02 15.72
C LYS A 181 -16.23 -1.95 14.73
N ASP A 182 -14.98 -2.07 14.33
CA ASP A 182 -14.30 -1.14 13.44
C ASP A 182 -13.80 -1.89 12.18
N ASN A 183 -14.74 -2.42 11.37
CA ASN A 183 -14.37 -3.02 10.08
C ASN A 183 -13.71 -1.96 9.17
N PRO A 184 -12.41 -2.09 8.86
CA PRO A 184 -11.72 -1.13 8.01
C PRO A 184 -11.95 -1.35 6.52
N VAL A 185 -12.53 -2.48 6.11
CA VAL A 185 -12.75 -2.83 4.70
C VAL A 185 -13.93 -2.04 4.14
N VAL A 186 -13.74 -1.40 3.00
CA VAL A 186 -14.74 -0.59 2.31
C VAL A 186 -15.12 -1.27 1.00
N ALA A 187 -16.35 -1.79 0.94
CA ALA A 187 -16.90 -2.40 -0.27
C ALA A 187 -17.15 -1.36 -1.38
N GLY A 188 -16.76 -1.69 -2.61
CA GLY A 188 -16.84 -0.82 -3.78
C GLY A 188 -15.66 0.14 -3.91
N GLU A 189 -14.60 -0.06 -3.13
CA GLU A 189 -13.43 0.80 -3.10
C GLU A 189 -12.14 -0.03 -3.13
N TRP A 190 -11.04 0.64 -3.47
CA TRP A 190 -9.70 0.12 -3.27
C TRP A 190 -9.36 0.13 -1.79
N ASN A 191 -8.91 -1.01 -1.27
CA ASN A 191 -8.49 -1.17 0.11
C ASN A 191 -6.99 -1.38 0.16
N HIS A 192 -6.32 -0.62 1.02
CA HIS A 192 -4.88 -0.67 1.19
C HIS A 192 -4.48 -1.66 2.28
N PHE A 193 -3.66 -2.63 1.92
CA PHE A 193 -3.08 -3.63 2.81
C PHE A 193 -1.62 -3.27 3.05
N ALA A 194 -1.20 -3.29 4.31
CA ALA A 194 0.17 -3.01 4.69
C ALA A 194 0.66 -3.98 5.76
N PHE A 195 1.84 -4.52 5.57
CA PHE A 195 2.48 -5.43 6.51
C PHE A 195 3.87 -4.91 6.88
N SER A 196 4.24 -5.05 8.14
CA SER A 196 5.58 -4.73 8.60
C SER A 196 6.19 -5.90 9.36
N PHE A 197 7.42 -6.23 9.03
CA PHE A 197 8.26 -7.15 9.77
C PHE A 197 9.47 -6.42 10.35
N ASN A 198 9.70 -6.56 11.64
CA ASN A 198 10.84 -5.96 12.31
C ASN A 198 11.54 -7.01 13.17
N LYS A 199 12.60 -7.59 12.62
CA LYS A 199 13.46 -8.65 13.19
C LYS A 199 12.70 -9.92 13.58
N ARG A 200 11.59 -9.82 14.27
CA ARG A 200 10.72 -10.91 14.71
C ARG A 200 9.25 -10.52 14.86
N ALA A 201 8.97 -9.23 15.01
CA ALA A 201 7.60 -8.73 15.18
C ALA A 201 6.94 -8.53 13.82
N PHE A 202 5.74 -9.09 13.64
CA PHE A 202 4.94 -8.95 12.44
C PHE A 202 3.64 -8.21 12.78
N LYS A 203 3.31 -7.21 11.99
CA LYS A 203 2.05 -6.46 12.09
C LYS A 203 1.40 -6.38 10.74
N GLY A 204 0.05 -6.45 10.73
CA GLY A 204 -0.74 -6.29 9.51
C GLY A 204 -1.85 -5.26 9.70
N TYR A 205 -2.11 -4.51 8.63
CA TYR A 205 -3.03 -3.38 8.60
C TYR A 205 -3.91 -3.45 7.36
N VAL A 206 -5.16 -3.02 7.50
CA VAL A 206 -6.06 -2.74 6.39
C VAL A 206 -6.57 -1.31 6.57
N ASN A 207 -6.44 -0.48 5.54
CA ASN A 207 -6.82 0.94 5.57
C ASN A 207 -6.31 1.68 6.82
N GLY A 208 -5.06 1.39 7.22
CA GLY A 208 -4.40 1.98 8.37
C GLY A 208 -4.82 1.42 9.74
N VAL A 209 -5.82 0.55 9.81
CA VAL A 209 -6.24 -0.11 11.06
C VAL A 209 -5.40 -1.37 11.27
N ARG A 210 -4.74 -1.46 12.42
CA ARG A 210 -3.96 -2.66 12.77
C ARG A 210 -4.86 -3.81 13.17
N LEU A 211 -4.79 -4.89 12.40
CA LEU A 211 -5.56 -6.13 12.64
C LEU A 211 -4.69 -7.28 13.13
N ILE A 212 -3.43 -7.32 12.72
CA ILE A 212 -2.48 -8.37 13.09
C ILE A 212 -1.37 -7.75 13.96
N ASN A 213 -1.06 -8.42 15.07
CA ASN A 213 0.07 -8.06 15.94
C ASN A 213 0.67 -9.32 16.53
N VAL A 214 1.69 -9.87 15.88
CA VAL A 214 2.38 -11.08 16.27
C VAL A 214 3.78 -10.72 16.74
N PRO A 215 4.11 -10.95 18.03
CA PRO A 215 5.40 -10.50 18.58
C PRO A 215 6.58 -11.33 18.11
N MET A 216 6.36 -12.57 17.63
CA MET A 216 7.42 -13.47 17.19
C MET A 216 7.00 -14.27 15.97
N MET A 217 7.64 -13.98 14.84
CA MET A 217 7.60 -14.71 13.58
C MET A 217 9.03 -15.02 13.15
N LYS A 218 9.27 -16.18 12.54
CA LYS A 218 10.54 -16.53 11.90
C LYS A 218 10.82 -15.53 10.77
N ALA A 219 12.06 -15.06 10.67
CA ALA A 219 12.45 -14.13 9.60
C ALA A 219 12.32 -14.82 8.22
N PRO A 220 11.49 -14.31 7.31
CA PRO A 220 11.35 -14.88 5.99
C PRO A 220 12.50 -14.48 5.07
N GLY A 221 12.76 -15.30 4.05
CA GLY A 221 13.72 -14.99 2.99
C GLY A 221 13.11 -14.30 1.79
N TYR A 222 11.87 -14.63 1.49
CA TYR A 222 11.12 -14.10 0.35
C TYR A 222 9.62 -14.07 0.63
N LEU A 223 8.86 -13.44 -0.25
CA LEU A 223 7.40 -13.48 -0.26
C LEU A 223 6.87 -13.69 -1.67
N PHE A 224 5.66 -14.20 -1.76
CA PHE A 224 4.91 -14.30 -3.01
C PHE A 224 3.42 -14.08 -2.76
N PHE A 225 2.70 -13.76 -3.83
CA PHE A 225 1.25 -13.58 -3.81
C PHE A 225 0.58 -14.76 -4.48
N SER A 226 -0.57 -15.18 -3.96
CA SER A 226 -1.37 -16.23 -4.56
C SER A 226 -2.86 -15.93 -4.44
N SER A 227 -3.61 -16.38 -5.45
CA SER A 227 -5.05 -16.44 -5.38
C SER A 227 -5.48 -17.90 -5.38
N GLY A 228 -6.40 -18.27 -4.49
CA GLY A 228 -6.95 -19.63 -4.36
C GLY A 228 -8.38 -19.76 -4.85
N SER A 229 -8.99 -18.65 -5.32
CA SER A 229 -10.36 -18.64 -5.76
C SER A 229 -10.53 -19.29 -7.14
N LEU A 230 -11.53 -20.14 -7.26
CA LEU A 230 -12.01 -20.65 -8.56
C LEU A 230 -12.72 -19.55 -9.37
N TYR A 231 -12.80 -18.32 -8.83
CA TYR A 231 -13.61 -17.22 -9.34
C TYR A 231 -12.77 -16.04 -9.78
N ARG A 232 -13.21 -15.37 -10.83
CA ARG A 232 -12.47 -14.42 -11.64
C ARG A 232 -12.19 -13.08 -10.93
N TYR A 233 -10.99 -12.55 -11.17
CA TYR A 233 -10.60 -11.15 -10.97
C TYR A 233 -10.19 -10.71 -9.57
N THR A 234 -9.35 -11.50 -8.90
CA THR A 234 -8.53 -10.91 -7.85
C THR A 234 -7.40 -10.10 -8.50
N GLY A 235 -7.49 -8.79 -8.44
CA GLY A 235 -6.50 -7.86 -9.01
C GLY A 235 -5.63 -7.24 -7.93
N LEU A 236 -4.31 -7.44 -8.05
CA LEU A 236 -3.29 -6.84 -7.18
C LEU A 236 -2.78 -5.55 -7.82
N SER A 237 -2.75 -4.45 -7.07
CA SER A 237 -2.27 -3.14 -7.54
C SER A 237 -1.34 -2.47 -6.53
N ASN A 238 -0.53 -1.51 -7.00
CA ASN A 238 0.34 -0.68 -6.16
C ASN A 238 1.22 -1.47 -5.18
N VAL A 239 1.88 -2.51 -5.66
CA VAL A 239 2.76 -3.32 -4.80
C VAL A 239 4.03 -2.55 -4.50
N ARG A 240 4.33 -2.37 -3.22
CA ARG A 240 5.55 -1.74 -2.75
C ARG A 240 6.21 -2.61 -1.70
N ILE A 241 7.51 -2.85 -1.84
CA ILE A 241 8.32 -3.53 -0.83
C ILE A 241 9.52 -2.65 -0.53
N ALA A 242 9.71 -2.36 0.76
CA ALA A 242 10.75 -1.45 1.21
C ALA A 242 11.44 -2.00 2.46
N LYS A 243 12.72 -1.70 2.65
CA LYS A 243 13.45 -2.01 3.86
C LYS A 243 13.60 -0.78 4.76
N GLY A 244 13.92 -1.04 6.03
CA GLY A 244 14.14 -0.02 7.03
C GLY A 244 12.83 0.60 7.52
N ALA A 245 12.95 1.35 8.57
CA ALA A 245 12.02 2.34 9.11
C ALA A 245 12.85 3.15 10.09
N VAL A 246 13.74 4.01 9.58
CA VAL A 246 14.58 4.88 10.41
C VAL A 246 13.72 6.01 10.94
N PRO A 247 13.80 6.38 12.23
CA PRO A 247 13.08 7.52 12.76
C PRO A 247 13.34 8.79 11.93
N LEU A 248 12.30 9.55 11.62
CA LEU A 248 12.41 10.74 10.75
C LEU A 248 13.43 11.77 11.29
N TYR A 249 13.51 11.90 12.61
CA TYR A 249 14.47 12.82 13.24
C TYR A 249 15.92 12.40 13.01
N ASP A 250 16.21 11.10 13.06
CA ASP A 250 17.55 10.58 12.84
C ASP A 250 17.98 10.81 11.39
N ARG A 251 17.07 10.59 10.41
CA ARG A 251 17.33 10.95 9.00
C ARG A 251 17.56 12.44 8.80
N LEU A 252 16.73 13.25 9.41
CA LEU A 252 16.89 14.70 9.32
C LEU A 252 18.23 15.17 9.90
N THR A 253 18.69 14.51 10.95
CA THR A 253 19.98 14.84 11.59
C THR A 253 21.17 14.38 10.75
N SER A 254 21.10 13.22 10.13
CA SER A 254 22.17 12.67 9.29
C SER A 254 22.23 13.33 7.92
N ASP A 255 21.09 13.52 7.27
CA ASP A 255 21.01 13.83 5.82
C ASP A 255 20.54 15.27 5.55
N GLY A 256 20.15 16.02 6.59
CA GLY A 256 19.58 17.38 6.46
C GLY A 256 18.20 17.40 5.81
N LYS A 257 17.64 16.25 5.45
CA LYS A 257 16.32 16.10 4.82
C LYS A 257 15.70 14.76 5.13
N ILE A 258 14.38 14.70 4.95
CA ILE A 258 13.60 13.46 4.96
C ILE A 258 13.17 13.19 3.52
N VAL A 259 13.50 12.02 2.99
CA VAL A 259 12.99 11.56 1.68
C VAL A 259 11.84 10.60 1.93
N SER A 260 10.69 10.86 1.36
CA SER A 260 9.50 10.03 1.46
C SER A 260 9.07 9.51 0.10
N TYR A 261 8.86 8.22 0.02
CA TYR A 261 8.26 7.51 -1.11
C TYR A 261 6.83 7.07 -0.78
N ALA A 262 6.41 7.18 0.49
CA ALA A 262 5.09 6.78 0.96
C ALA A 262 4.00 7.83 0.70
N ILE A 263 4.37 9.05 0.28
CA ILE A 263 3.41 10.07 -0.12
C ILE A 263 3.13 9.91 -1.61
N THR A 264 1.98 9.34 -1.92
CA THR A 264 1.54 8.99 -3.28
C THR A 264 0.32 9.80 -3.69
N PHE A 265 0.10 9.88 -5.00
CA PHE A 265 -0.97 10.66 -5.62
C PHE A 265 -1.69 9.81 -6.66
N GLU A 266 -2.92 10.19 -7.01
CA GLU A 266 -3.57 9.66 -8.19
C GLU A 266 -2.77 10.03 -9.44
N THR A 267 -2.75 9.13 -10.43
CA THR A 267 -1.95 9.29 -11.66
C THR A 267 -2.31 10.59 -12.39
N GLY A 268 -1.28 11.36 -12.70
CA GLY A 268 -1.45 12.68 -13.37
C GLY A 268 -2.13 13.75 -12.53
N LYS A 269 -2.40 13.51 -11.23
CA LYS A 269 -3.08 14.44 -10.33
C LYS A 269 -2.21 14.82 -9.13
N ALA A 270 -2.70 15.81 -8.37
CA ALA A 270 -2.15 16.23 -7.09
C ALA A 270 -3.05 15.81 -5.91
N ASP A 271 -4.03 14.94 -6.15
CA ASP A 271 -4.90 14.40 -5.11
C ASP A 271 -4.10 13.36 -4.31
N LEU A 272 -3.93 13.60 -3.03
CA LEU A 272 -3.25 12.67 -2.12
C LEU A 272 -4.08 11.40 -1.96
N LYS A 273 -3.44 10.25 -2.12
CA LYS A 273 -4.06 8.97 -1.75
C LYS A 273 -4.20 8.88 -0.22
N PRO A 274 -5.24 8.19 0.31
CA PRO A 274 -5.49 8.09 1.75
C PRO A 274 -4.29 7.57 2.56
N GLU A 275 -3.57 6.58 2.03
CA GLU A 275 -2.38 5.99 2.66
C GLU A 275 -1.25 7.00 2.89
N SER A 276 -1.15 8.06 2.07
CA SER A 276 -0.17 9.14 2.22
C SER A 276 -0.30 9.88 3.57
N LEU A 277 -1.50 9.86 4.16
CA LEU A 277 -1.75 10.51 5.46
C LEU A 277 -0.92 9.90 6.59
N VAL A 278 -0.51 8.65 6.49
CA VAL A 278 0.37 8.00 7.47
C VAL A 278 1.68 8.77 7.58
N GLU A 279 2.35 9.01 6.46
CA GLU A 279 3.63 9.70 6.44
C GLU A 279 3.48 11.19 6.73
N ILE A 280 2.41 11.84 6.23
CA ILE A 280 2.09 13.23 6.52
C ILE A 280 1.90 13.43 8.03
N ASN A 281 1.20 12.52 8.72
CA ASN A 281 1.00 12.58 10.17
C ASN A 281 2.31 12.38 10.95
N ARG A 282 3.21 11.51 10.45
CA ARG A 282 4.54 11.32 11.05
C ARG A 282 5.36 12.61 10.97
N VAL A 283 5.37 13.26 9.80
CA VAL A 283 6.07 14.55 9.62
C VAL A 283 5.41 15.65 10.47
N ALA A 284 4.09 15.70 10.52
CA ALA A 284 3.38 16.65 11.37
C ALA A 284 3.72 16.46 12.85
N LYS A 285 3.73 15.22 13.34
CA LYS A 285 4.13 14.89 14.72
C LYS A 285 5.57 15.32 15.00
N LEU A 286 6.51 14.99 14.10
CA LEU A 286 7.90 15.45 14.22
C LEU A 286 7.98 16.98 14.35
N MET A 287 7.25 17.74 13.52
CA MET A 287 7.23 19.20 13.58
C MET A 287 6.53 19.75 14.81
N GLN A 288 5.57 19.03 15.40
CA GLN A 288 4.93 19.39 16.67
C GLN A 288 5.88 19.19 17.86
N GLU A 289 6.66 18.08 17.83
CA GLU A 289 7.67 17.79 18.87
C GLU A 289 8.90 18.69 18.76
N HIS A 290 9.19 19.25 17.58
CA HIS A 290 10.33 20.11 17.29
C HIS A 290 9.88 21.42 16.64
N ALA A 291 9.60 22.41 17.48
CA ALA A 291 9.04 23.71 17.06
C ALA A 291 10.00 24.55 16.18
N ASP A 292 11.30 24.27 16.24
CA ASP A 292 12.36 24.90 15.46
C ASP A 292 12.45 24.39 13.99
N LEU A 293 11.85 23.24 13.69
CA LEU A 293 11.92 22.66 12.34
C LEU A 293 11.05 23.46 11.36
N ASN A 294 11.67 23.87 10.27
CA ASN A 294 11.03 24.47 9.11
C ASN A 294 11.41 23.66 7.88
N PHE A 295 10.48 23.41 6.97
CA PHE A 295 10.72 22.59 5.79
C PHE A 295 10.42 23.31 4.48
N GLU A 296 11.31 23.10 3.50
CA GLU A 296 10.97 23.18 2.10
C GLU A 296 10.46 21.80 1.65
N VAL A 297 9.17 21.72 1.28
CA VAL A 297 8.52 20.50 0.79
C VAL A 297 8.70 20.46 -0.72
N GLN A 298 9.52 19.52 -1.21
CA GLN A 298 9.87 19.39 -2.62
C GLN A 298 9.12 18.20 -3.25
N GLY A 299 8.34 18.46 -4.31
CA GLY A 299 7.73 17.40 -5.12
C GLY A 299 8.61 17.07 -6.32
N HIS A 300 8.88 15.78 -6.56
CA HIS A 300 9.68 15.28 -7.68
C HIS A 300 8.87 14.33 -8.56
N CYS A 301 9.13 14.36 -9.86
CA CYS A 301 8.60 13.45 -10.86
C CYS A 301 9.75 12.63 -11.49
N ASP A 302 9.40 11.50 -12.09
CA ASP A 302 10.27 10.84 -13.07
C ASP A 302 10.23 11.56 -14.43
N ASN A 303 10.87 11.00 -15.45
CA ASN A 303 10.96 11.60 -16.78
C ASN A 303 9.90 11.10 -17.78
N THR A 304 8.85 10.44 -17.35
CA THR A 304 7.81 9.91 -18.28
C THR A 304 6.94 11.00 -18.89
N GLY A 305 6.75 12.11 -18.17
CA GLY A 305 6.08 13.31 -18.67
C GLY A 305 7.06 14.34 -19.26
N THR A 306 6.53 15.32 -19.99
CA THR A 306 7.31 16.49 -20.41
C THR A 306 7.47 17.48 -19.25
N ASP A 307 8.47 18.38 -19.32
CA ASP A 307 8.67 19.42 -18.30
C ASP A 307 7.42 20.31 -18.16
N ALA A 308 6.75 20.62 -19.28
CA ALA A 308 5.50 21.38 -19.27
C ALA A 308 4.37 20.72 -18.43
N ILE A 309 4.43 19.40 -18.21
CA ILE A 309 3.51 18.65 -17.38
C ILE A 309 4.10 18.46 -15.98
N ASN A 310 5.36 18.03 -15.87
CA ASN A 310 5.99 17.65 -14.62
C ASN A 310 6.23 18.84 -13.69
N ASP A 311 6.60 19.99 -14.20
CA ASP A 311 6.87 21.17 -13.38
C ASP A 311 5.63 21.67 -12.63
N PRO A 312 4.49 21.97 -13.31
CA PRO A 312 3.30 22.39 -12.59
C PRO A 312 2.68 21.27 -11.76
N LEU A 313 2.82 19.99 -12.15
CA LEU A 313 2.30 18.86 -11.38
C LEU A 313 3.06 18.68 -10.07
N SER A 314 4.40 18.71 -10.11
CA SER A 314 5.24 18.60 -8.91
C SER A 314 4.99 19.75 -7.93
N GLN A 315 4.79 20.98 -8.46
CA GLN A 315 4.45 22.14 -7.64
C GLN A 315 3.10 21.95 -6.91
N LYS A 316 2.05 21.55 -7.64
CA LYS A 316 0.73 21.28 -7.06
C LYS A 316 0.76 20.15 -6.02
N ARG A 317 1.58 19.13 -6.24
CA ARG A 317 1.77 18.02 -5.28
C ARG A 317 2.42 18.52 -3.99
N ALA A 318 3.46 19.34 -4.08
CA ALA A 318 4.09 19.96 -2.91
C ALA A 318 3.09 20.86 -2.15
N GLU A 319 2.27 21.63 -2.85
CA GLU A 319 1.22 22.46 -2.27
C GLU A 319 0.14 21.62 -1.56
N ALA A 320 -0.26 20.49 -2.12
CA ALA A 320 -1.23 19.57 -1.50
C ALA A 320 -0.69 18.99 -0.18
N ILE A 321 0.60 18.65 -0.13
CA ILE A 321 1.26 18.17 1.10
C ILE A 321 1.31 19.27 2.15
N VAL A 322 1.72 20.48 1.77
CA VAL A 322 1.72 21.65 2.69
C VAL A 322 0.32 21.91 3.23
N ALA A 323 -0.71 21.87 2.40
CA ALA A 323 -2.10 22.01 2.84
C ALA A 323 -2.53 20.91 3.82
N ALA A 324 -2.10 19.67 3.60
CA ALA A 324 -2.38 18.56 4.51
C ALA A 324 -1.67 18.73 5.87
N LEU A 325 -0.40 19.18 5.90
CA LEU A 325 0.32 19.47 7.13
C LEU A 325 -0.31 20.63 7.91
N VAL A 326 -0.76 21.68 7.21
CA VAL A 326 -1.49 22.80 7.83
C VAL A 326 -2.81 22.31 8.44
N LYS A 327 -3.53 21.40 7.78
CA LYS A 327 -4.74 20.75 8.31
C LYS A 327 -4.45 19.96 9.61
N GLN A 328 -3.22 19.45 9.78
CA GLN A 328 -2.73 18.80 11.00
C GLN A 328 -2.23 19.78 12.08
N GLY A 329 -2.41 21.09 11.89
CA GLY A 329 -2.07 22.12 12.85
C GLY A 329 -0.64 22.67 12.76
N ILE A 330 0.09 22.39 11.68
CA ILE A 330 1.41 22.99 11.46
C ILE A 330 1.24 24.40 10.90
N ASP A 331 1.97 25.36 11.48
CA ASP A 331 1.97 26.75 11.02
C ASP A 331 2.48 26.82 9.57
N LYS A 332 1.71 27.45 8.69
CA LYS A 332 2.05 27.63 7.27
C LYS A 332 3.39 28.36 7.08
N GLY A 333 3.75 29.28 7.98
CA GLY A 333 5.02 30.01 7.94
C GLY A 333 6.25 29.12 8.07
N ARG A 334 6.09 27.90 8.58
CA ARG A 334 7.15 26.90 8.72
C ARG A 334 7.34 26.04 7.47
N LEU A 335 6.49 26.20 6.44
CA LEU A 335 6.42 25.34 5.26
C LEU A 335 6.54 26.17 3.97
N THR A 336 7.32 25.67 3.02
CA THR A 336 7.41 26.22 1.66
C THR A 336 7.24 25.08 0.66
N ALA A 337 6.33 25.20 -0.29
CA ALA A 337 6.13 24.21 -1.35
C ALA A 337 6.98 24.54 -2.58
N VAL A 338 7.70 23.56 -3.11
CA VAL A 338 8.56 23.71 -4.31
C VAL A 338 8.40 22.49 -5.21
N GLY A 339 8.01 22.72 -6.46
CA GLY A 339 8.05 21.71 -7.51
C GLY A 339 9.46 21.61 -8.11
N LYS A 340 9.99 20.41 -8.22
CA LYS A 340 11.29 20.12 -8.84
C LYS A 340 11.15 19.43 -10.21
N GLY A 341 9.91 19.14 -10.64
CA GLY A 341 9.71 18.42 -11.90
C GLY A 341 10.53 17.14 -11.98
N SER A 342 11.07 16.85 -13.14
CA SER A 342 12.01 15.74 -13.39
C SER A 342 13.48 16.17 -13.36
N HIS A 343 13.79 17.41 -12.91
CA HIS A 343 15.12 18.03 -13.05
C HIS A 343 16.16 17.59 -12.01
N SER A 344 15.73 16.83 -10.98
CA SER A 344 16.63 16.43 -9.90
C SER A 344 16.54 14.92 -9.65
N PRO A 345 16.89 14.08 -10.64
CA PRO A 345 16.84 12.63 -10.47
C PRO A 345 17.91 12.17 -9.47
N ILE A 346 17.57 11.18 -8.65
CA ILE A 346 18.51 10.51 -7.71
C ILE A 346 18.87 9.11 -8.19
N ALA A 347 18.20 8.61 -9.21
CA ALA A 347 18.46 7.33 -9.86
C ALA A 347 18.29 7.47 -11.39
N PRO A 348 18.86 6.57 -12.20
CA PRO A 348 18.62 6.54 -13.64
C PRO A 348 17.12 6.36 -13.93
N ASN A 349 16.62 7.05 -14.96
CA ASN A 349 15.21 6.89 -15.40
C ASN A 349 15.05 5.78 -16.47
N THR A 350 16.06 4.92 -16.63
CA THR A 350 16.11 3.89 -17.68
C THR A 350 15.17 2.72 -17.40
N ASP A 351 14.92 2.45 -16.15
CA ASP A 351 14.07 1.36 -15.68
C ASP A 351 13.05 1.86 -14.64
N GLU A 352 12.09 1.01 -14.29
CA GLU A 352 11.03 1.39 -13.35
C GLU A 352 11.54 1.55 -11.94
N GLU A 353 12.55 0.79 -11.52
CA GLU A 353 13.15 0.96 -10.20
C GLU A 353 13.76 2.35 -10.02
N GLY A 354 14.50 2.83 -11.02
CA GLY A 354 15.08 4.17 -11.01
C GLY A 354 14.00 5.26 -11.06
N ARG A 355 12.98 5.09 -11.91
CA ARG A 355 11.83 6.01 -11.97
C ARG A 355 11.07 6.06 -10.65
N ALA A 356 10.82 4.92 -10.01
CA ALA A 356 10.16 4.86 -8.71
C ALA A 356 10.94 5.65 -7.64
N LYS A 357 12.27 5.57 -7.63
CA LYS A 357 13.12 6.39 -6.75
C LYS A 357 13.05 7.89 -7.07
N ASN A 358 12.77 8.26 -8.31
CA ASN A 358 12.62 9.66 -8.71
C ASN A 358 11.24 10.23 -8.36
N ARG A 359 10.17 9.42 -8.32
CA ARG A 359 8.84 9.80 -7.84
C ARG A 359 8.83 9.87 -6.30
N ARG A 360 9.25 11.01 -5.75
CA ARG A 360 9.43 11.19 -4.30
C ARG A 360 9.03 12.58 -3.82
N VAL A 361 8.91 12.68 -2.51
CA VAL A 361 8.80 13.95 -1.79
C VAL A 361 10.01 14.11 -0.88
N GLU A 362 10.60 15.31 -0.85
CA GLU A 362 11.67 15.63 0.09
C GLU A 362 11.21 16.74 1.05
N PHE A 363 11.45 16.58 2.34
CA PHE A 363 11.31 17.62 3.36
C PHE A 363 12.71 18.08 3.72
N VAL A 364 13.15 19.18 3.13
CA VAL A 364 14.48 19.74 3.32
C VAL A 364 14.45 20.73 4.46
N LYS A 365 15.30 20.54 5.48
CA LYS A 365 15.41 21.46 6.62
C LYS A 365 15.91 22.81 6.16
N LYS A 366 15.25 23.88 6.64
CA LYS A 366 15.65 25.28 6.42
C LYS A 366 16.46 25.83 7.57
#